data_14f2d5490250b9285beaccaec689346d
#
_entry.id   14f2d5490250b9285beaccaec689346d
#
_cell.length_a   1.000
_cell.length_b   1.000
_cell.length_c   1.000
_cell.angle_alpha   90.00
_cell.angle_beta   90.00
_cell.angle_gamma   90.00
#
_symmetry.space_group_name_H-M   'P 1'
#
loop_
_entity.id
_entity.type
_entity.pdbx_description
1 polymer ?
#
loop_
_entity_poly.entity_id
_entity_poly.type
_entity_poly.pdbx_seq_one_letter_code
_entity_poly.pdbx_strand_id
1 'polypeptide(L)'
;MAMQLRCQHNGLITLVHKNSQNTQESLCHRKENIMEGYKVFEPDWTCRGFQYEVGKTFEEDVTPSCCNRGFHFCKELKDCFNYYPFNPDNKVAKVIALGEIDEESDDSKCCTNKIQIVEEISWEDVLRMVNLGKGNAGLCNSGDCNSGNRNSGDWNSGDWNSGNRNSGNRNSGDCNSGNRNSGDWNKTNFSNGCFNTEEPKIFLFNKPSDWTYRDWLNSDARYLLNQIPRNVVDWIWSDDMTDEEKEQHPEYEVVGGYLKILDESECGQLWWDSLSERYKNIIKAMPNFDKEIFEDVTGIKI
;
A
#
# COMPACT_ATOMS: atom_id res chain seq x y z
N MET A 1 42.33 7.49 44.45
CA MET A 1 41.99 8.12 45.72
C MET A 1 40.49 8.39 45.71
N ALA A 2 39.79 7.63 46.54
CA ALA A 2 38.37 7.51 46.66
C ALA A 2 37.72 8.76 47.23
N MET A 3 36.45 9.04 46.90
CA MET A 3 35.46 9.28 47.94
C MET A 3 34.04 9.23 47.38
N GLN A 4 33.32 8.18 47.83
CA GLN A 4 31.88 8.09 47.83
C GLN A 4 31.32 9.05 48.92
N LEU A 5 30.11 9.60 48.67
CA LEU A 5 29.23 9.96 49.79
C LEU A 5 27.76 9.64 49.38
N ARG A 6 27.24 8.64 50.08
CA ARG A 6 25.82 8.37 50.30
C ARG A 6 25.30 9.41 51.29
N CYS A 7 24.03 9.82 51.13
CA CYS A 7 23.21 10.14 52.29
C CYS A 7 21.75 9.77 52.02
N GLN A 8 21.27 8.80 52.80
CA GLN A 8 19.87 8.57 53.11
C GLN A 8 19.47 9.63 54.17
N HIS A 9 18.22 10.10 54.19
CA HIS A 9 17.40 9.96 55.41
C HIS A 9 15.94 10.31 55.19
N ASN A 10 15.14 9.45 55.79
CA ASN A 10 13.70 9.50 56.02
C ASN A 10 13.24 10.73 56.79
N GLY A 11 12.02 11.17 56.55
CA GLY A 11 11.29 12.10 57.39
C GLY A 11 9.79 11.96 57.16
N LEU A 12 9.17 11.02 57.89
CA LEU A 12 7.73 10.98 58.12
C LEU A 12 7.29 12.20 58.98
N ILE A 13 6.25 12.90 58.53
CA ILE A 13 5.43 13.71 59.42
C ILE A 13 3.96 13.44 59.11
N THR A 14 3.29 12.95 60.17
CA THR A 14 1.89 12.59 60.24
C THR A 14 1.07 13.74 60.81
N LEU A 15 -0.21 13.82 60.38
CA LEU A 15 -1.38 14.45 60.99
C LEU A 15 -1.63 15.94 60.73
N VAL A 16 -2.82 16.29 60.27
CA VAL A 16 -4.13 16.32 61.00
C VAL A 16 -5.29 16.49 60.02
N HIS A 17 -6.33 15.66 60.23
CA HIS A 17 -7.65 15.82 59.62
C HIS A 17 -8.31 17.14 59.93
N LYS A 18 -8.90 17.82 58.93
CA LYS A 18 -10.16 18.53 59.07
C LYS A 18 -11.02 18.37 57.80
N ASN A 19 -12.19 17.78 58.01
CA ASN A 19 -13.28 17.72 57.05
C ASN A 19 -13.70 19.12 56.61
N SER A 20 -13.84 19.31 55.29
CA SER A 20 -14.96 20.08 54.76
C SER A 20 -15.25 19.55 53.34
N GLN A 21 -16.46 19.13 53.17
CA GLN A 21 -17.04 18.75 51.88
C GLN A 21 -17.07 19.98 50.96
N ASN A 22 -16.57 19.87 49.74
CA ASN A 22 -17.30 20.10 48.52
C ASN A 22 -16.37 20.22 47.32
N THR A 23 -16.87 19.72 46.21
CA THR A 23 -16.37 19.86 44.82
C THR A 23 -15.07 19.17 44.49
N GLN A 24 -15.20 17.91 44.23
CA GLN A 24 -14.26 17.12 43.42
C GLN A 24 -14.48 17.51 41.95
N GLU A 25 -13.90 18.62 41.51
CA GLU A 25 -13.59 18.81 40.12
C GLU A 25 -12.53 17.76 39.75
N SER A 26 -12.96 16.76 39.00
CA SER A 26 -12.06 15.78 38.39
C SER A 26 -11.19 16.52 37.38
N LEU A 27 -10.03 16.96 37.81
CA LEU A 27 -8.90 17.27 36.91
C LEU A 27 -8.48 15.95 36.27
N CYS A 28 -9.23 15.56 35.20
CA CYS A 28 -8.79 14.58 34.25
C CYS A 28 -7.53 15.18 33.61
N HIS A 29 -6.37 14.75 34.07
CA HIS A 29 -5.11 15.00 33.35
C HIS A 29 -5.25 14.24 32.03
N ARG A 30 -5.76 14.91 30.97
CA ARG A 30 -5.55 14.48 29.60
C ARG A 30 -4.02 14.42 29.42
N LYS A 31 -3.46 13.23 29.35
CA LYS A 31 -2.13 13.08 28.78
C LYS A 31 -2.22 13.68 27.37
N GLU A 32 -1.59 14.83 27.18
CA GLU A 32 -1.38 15.35 25.83
C GLU A 32 -0.59 14.27 25.10
N ASN A 33 -1.23 13.57 24.19
CA ASN A 33 -0.57 12.60 23.33
C ASN A 33 0.23 13.39 22.29
N ILE A 34 1.47 13.69 22.63
CA ILE A 34 2.42 14.32 21.72
C ILE A 34 2.91 13.24 20.76
N MET A 35 2.68 13.43 19.46
CA MET A 35 3.18 12.54 18.41
C MET A 35 3.97 13.34 17.38
N GLU A 36 5.20 12.91 17.13
CA GLU A 36 6.03 13.44 16.05
C GLU A 36 5.71 12.75 14.74
N GLY A 37 5.89 13.47 13.64
CA GLY A 37 5.72 12.94 12.29
C GLY A 37 6.18 13.93 11.23
N TYR A 38 5.74 13.67 10.01
CA TYR A 38 6.15 14.40 8.81
C TYR A 38 4.93 14.80 8.00
N LYS A 39 5.04 15.94 7.32
CA LYS A 39 4.02 16.43 6.41
C LYS A 39 4.66 17.06 5.18
N VAL A 40 4.06 16.82 4.04
CA VAL A 40 4.42 17.43 2.75
C VAL A 40 3.42 18.50 2.41
N PHE A 41 3.90 19.56 1.75
CA PHE A 41 3.13 20.72 1.32
C PHE A 41 3.48 21.05 -0.14
N GLU A 42 2.60 21.79 -0.79
CA GLU A 42 2.91 22.47 -2.06
C GLU A 42 4.09 23.44 -1.90
N PRO A 43 4.72 23.89 -2.99
CA PRO A 43 5.89 24.79 -2.93
C PRO A 43 5.67 26.10 -2.16
N ASP A 44 4.45 26.53 -2.04
CA ASP A 44 4.02 27.76 -1.34
C ASP A 44 3.59 27.53 0.11
N TRP A 45 3.89 26.37 0.68
CA TRP A 45 3.45 25.93 2.01
C TRP A 45 1.93 25.73 2.14
N THR A 46 1.21 25.53 1.07
CA THR A 46 -0.21 25.16 1.14
C THR A 46 -0.43 23.66 1.16
N CYS A 47 -1.56 23.23 1.70
CA CYS A 47 -2.08 21.89 1.59
C CYS A 47 -3.60 21.96 1.54
N ARG A 48 -4.20 21.52 0.43
CA ARG A 48 -5.64 21.61 0.19
C ARG A 48 -6.21 23.03 0.39
N GLY A 49 -5.44 24.05 -0.01
CA GLY A 49 -5.83 25.45 0.09
C GLY A 49 -5.68 26.07 1.49
N PHE A 50 -5.20 25.32 2.47
CA PHE A 50 -4.87 25.86 3.79
C PHE A 50 -3.38 26.26 3.83
N GLN A 51 -3.09 27.46 4.33
CA GLN A 51 -1.73 28.02 4.42
C GLN A 51 -1.06 27.63 5.72
N TYR A 52 0.16 27.10 5.64
CA TYR A 52 0.99 26.76 6.78
C TYR A 52 2.24 27.65 6.84
N GLU A 53 2.85 27.73 8.02
CA GLU A 53 4.09 28.47 8.28
C GLU A 53 4.92 27.70 9.30
N VAL A 54 6.23 27.60 9.04
CA VAL A 54 7.18 26.97 9.97
C VAL A 54 7.21 27.72 11.31
N GLY A 55 7.27 26.96 12.40
CA GLY A 55 7.25 27.49 13.78
C GLY A 55 5.84 27.78 14.32
N LYS A 56 4.80 27.69 13.50
CA LYS A 56 3.41 27.96 13.91
C LYS A 56 2.67 26.70 14.35
N THR A 57 1.70 26.91 15.21
CA THR A 57 0.71 25.91 15.64
C THR A 57 -0.65 26.26 15.06
N PHE A 58 -1.32 25.26 14.52
CA PHE A 58 -2.65 25.38 13.92
C PHE A 58 -3.61 24.46 14.68
N GLU A 59 -4.84 24.92 14.87
CA GLU A 59 -5.86 24.20 15.63
C GLU A 59 -7.22 24.38 14.96
N GLU A 60 -8.00 23.29 14.91
CA GLU A 60 -9.38 23.24 14.43
C GLU A 60 -10.28 22.66 15.51
N ASP A 61 -11.46 23.21 15.68
CA ASP A 61 -12.48 22.68 16.61
C ASP A 61 -13.26 21.54 15.96
N VAL A 62 -12.57 20.41 15.76
CA VAL A 62 -13.12 19.21 15.15
C VAL A 62 -12.60 17.96 15.87
N THR A 63 -13.39 16.88 15.86
CA THR A 63 -12.88 15.55 16.17
C THR A 63 -12.12 15.04 14.95
N PRO A 64 -10.82 14.73 15.06
CA PRO A 64 -10.03 14.26 13.93
C PRO A 64 -10.56 12.91 13.40
N SER A 65 -10.52 12.76 12.09
CA SER A 65 -10.89 11.50 11.41
C SER A 65 -10.05 11.37 10.14
N CYS A 66 -9.22 10.34 10.06
CA CYS A 66 -8.34 10.08 8.93
C CYS A 66 -9.12 10.06 7.61
N CYS A 67 -8.54 10.66 6.57
CA CYS A 67 -9.13 10.87 5.24
C CYS A 67 -10.33 11.84 5.19
N ASN A 68 -10.79 12.40 6.33
CA ASN A 68 -11.99 13.20 6.40
C ASN A 68 -11.75 14.59 7.04
N ARG A 69 -11.31 14.67 8.30
CA ARG A 69 -11.21 15.92 9.06
C ARG A 69 -9.91 16.01 9.85
N GLY A 70 -9.40 17.23 10.04
CA GLY A 70 -8.18 17.52 10.80
C GLY A 70 -6.92 17.61 9.94
N PHE A 71 -5.81 17.87 10.59
CA PHE A 71 -4.49 18.01 9.97
C PHE A 71 -3.84 16.64 9.81
N HIS A 72 -3.66 16.19 8.57
CA HIS A 72 -3.07 14.90 8.26
C HIS A 72 -1.54 14.99 8.19
N PHE A 73 -0.87 13.97 8.72
CA PHE A 73 0.58 13.76 8.69
C PHE A 73 0.89 12.27 8.68
N CYS A 74 2.15 11.88 8.48
CA CYS A 74 2.57 10.48 8.58
C CYS A 74 3.67 10.34 9.64
N LYS A 75 3.70 9.21 10.35
CA LYS A 75 4.79 8.88 11.28
C LYS A 75 6.10 8.62 10.54
N GLU A 76 6.03 8.07 9.34
CA GLU A 76 7.15 7.76 8.47
C GLU A 76 7.15 8.72 7.27
N LEU A 77 8.29 9.39 7.04
CA LEU A 77 8.38 10.37 5.95
C LEU A 77 8.11 9.76 4.57
N LYS A 78 8.60 8.53 4.31
CA LYS A 78 8.38 7.85 3.03
C LYS A 78 6.91 7.69 2.67
N ASP A 79 6.04 7.51 3.67
CA ASP A 79 4.61 7.26 3.48
C ASP A 79 3.85 8.54 3.10
N CYS A 80 4.39 9.72 3.43
CA CYS A 80 3.85 10.98 2.93
C CYS A 80 3.79 11.03 1.40
N PHE A 81 4.72 10.35 0.73
CA PHE A 81 4.79 10.31 -0.73
C PHE A 81 3.86 9.26 -1.38
N ASN A 82 3.02 8.59 -0.61
CA ASN A 82 1.83 7.90 -1.11
C ASN A 82 0.71 8.90 -1.45
N TYR A 83 0.74 10.10 -0.86
CA TYR A 83 -0.29 11.13 -0.96
C TYR A 83 0.16 12.38 -1.74
N TYR A 84 1.46 12.58 -1.88
CA TYR A 84 2.09 13.70 -2.59
C TYR A 84 3.11 13.18 -3.59
N PRO A 85 3.23 13.83 -4.76
CA PRO A 85 4.32 13.52 -5.69
C PRO A 85 5.68 13.67 -5.02
N PHE A 86 6.60 12.75 -5.28
CA PHE A 86 7.99 12.87 -4.86
C PHE A 86 8.70 13.90 -5.75
N ASN A 87 8.60 15.16 -5.36
CA ASN A 87 9.07 16.32 -6.13
C ASN A 87 9.90 17.24 -5.23
N PRO A 88 11.13 17.62 -5.65
CA PRO A 88 12.00 18.53 -4.89
C PRO A 88 11.44 19.95 -4.70
N ASP A 89 10.47 20.36 -5.50
CA ASP A 89 9.80 21.65 -5.34
C ASP A 89 8.86 21.67 -4.12
N ASN A 90 8.36 20.52 -3.70
CA ASN A 90 7.49 20.41 -2.52
C ASN A 90 8.24 20.77 -1.24
N LYS A 91 7.52 21.34 -0.28
CA LYS A 91 8.02 21.59 1.06
C LYS A 91 7.76 20.39 1.95
N VAL A 92 8.73 20.05 2.77
CA VAL A 92 8.64 18.94 3.73
C VAL A 92 8.98 19.47 5.12
N ALA A 93 8.19 19.14 6.12
CA ALA A 93 8.48 19.53 7.48
C ALA A 93 8.30 18.40 8.49
N LYS A 94 9.09 18.49 9.57
CA LYS A 94 8.81 17.80 10.81
C LYS A 94 7.64 18.47 11.50
N VAL A 95 6.70 17.69 12.00
CA VAL A 95 5.49 18.17 12.66
C VAL A 95 5.29 17.48 14.00
N ILE A 96 4.55 18.14 14.89
CA ILE A 96 4.11 17.56 16.17
C ILE A 96 2.59 17.71 16.27
N ALA A 97 1.91 16.60 16.49
CA ALA A 97 0.52 16.58 16.89
C ALA A 97 0.42 16.88 18.37
N LEU A 98 -0.38 17.88 18.74
CA LEU A 98 -0.56 18.39 20.11
C LEU A 98 -2.00 18.19 20.61
N GLY A 99 -2.89 17.68 19.77
CA GLY A 99 -4.30 17.50 20.08
C GLY A 99 -4.73 16.04 20.13
N GLU A 100 -6.00 15.83 19.89
CA GLU A 100 -6.54 14.47 19.68
C GLU A 100 -5.96 13.89 18.39
N ILE A 101 -5.71 12.58 18.36
CA ILE A 101 -5.10 11.89 17.22
C ILE A 101 -6.00 10.72 16.83
N ASP A 102 -6.23 10.60 15.52
CA ASP A 102 -6.81 9.41 14.88
C ASP A 102 -5.79 8.81 13.93
N GLU A 103 -5.64 7.47 13.95
CA GLU A 103 -4.64 6.72 13.19
C GLU A 103 -5.31 5.78 12.21
N GLU A 104 -4.75 5.67 11.00
CA GLU A 104 -5.16 4.67 10.02
C GLU A 104 -4.44 3.35 10.27
N SER A 105 -5.12 2.22 10.14
CA SER A 105 -4.57 0.90 10.51
C SER A 105 -3.57 0.35 9.50
N ASP A 106 -3.65 0.76 8.24
CA ASP A 106 -2.91 0.16 7.13
C ASP A 106 -1.71 0.99 6.66
N ASP A 107 -1.50 2.17 7.24
CA ASP A 107 -0.44 3.12 6.88
C ASP A 107 0.05 3.87 8.14
N SER A 108 1.18 4.56 8.04
CA SER A 108 1.67 5.44 9.10
C SER A 108 0.92 6.80 9.16
N LYS A 109 -0.12 6.97 8.37
CA LYS A 109 -0.94 8.18 8.28
C LYS A 109 -1.76 8.38 9.53
N CYS A 110 -1.71 9.60 10.03
CA CYS A 110 -2.46 10.06 11.19
C CYS A 110 -3.15 11.39 10.87
N CYS A 111 -4.13 11.75 11.66
CA CYS A 111 -4.66 13.11 11.68
C CYS A 111 -4.86 13.63 13.11
N THR A 112 -4.82 14.94 13.26
CA THR A 112 -4.99 15.63 14.54
C THR A 112 -5.78 16.92 14.37
N ASN A 113 -6.45 17.37 15.42
CA ASN A 113 -7.09 18.68 15.42
C ASN A 113 -6.13 19.81 15.82
N LYS A 114 -4.88 19.50 16.25
CA LYS A 114 -3.89 20.50 16.58
C LYS A 114 -2.50 20.05 16.16
N ILE A 115 -1.86 20.81 15.27
CA ILE A 115 -0.55 20.50 14.69
C ILE A 115 0.40 21.68 14.79
N GLN A 116 1.65 21.41 15.13
CA GLN A 116 2.75 22.37 15.05
C GLN A 116 3.67 22.01 13.89
N ILE A 117 4.01 22.98 13.06
CA ILE A 117 5.04 22.85 12.04
C ILE A 117 6.37 23.23 12.67
N VAL A 118 7.24 22.26 12.92
CA VAL A 118 8.45 22.46 13.72
C VAL A 118 9.56 23.10 12.90
N GLU A 119 9.96 22.40 11.84
CA GLU A 119 11.08 22.83 11.00
C GLU A 119 10.93 22.29 9.58
N GLU A 120 11.44 23.01 8.60
CA GLU A 120 11.58 22.55 7.23
C GLU A 120 12.73 21.54 7.13
N ILE A 121 12.50 20.43 6.42
CA ILE A 121 13.52 19.43 6.13
C ILE A 121 14.05 19.72 4.73
N SER A 122 15.37 19.86 4.62
CA SER A 122 16.01 20.06 3.32
C SER A 122 15.78 18.84 2.41
N TRP A 123 15.68 19.07 1.08
CA TRP A 123 15.50 17.96 0.14
C TRP A 123 16.64 16.94 0.20
N GLU A 124 17.86 17.38 0.51
CA GLU A 124 19.01 16.50 0.74
C GLU A 124 18.77 15.56 1.93
N ASP A 125 18.20 16.08 3.04
CA ASP A 125 17.87 15.26 4.20
C ASP A 125 16.67 14.36 3.92
N VAL A 126 15.67 14.84 3.17
CA VAL A 126 14.57 13.98 2.67
C VAL A 126 15.13 12.77 1.94
N LEU A 127 16.05 12.97 0.99
CA LEU A 127 16.67 11.86 0.25
C LEU A 127 17.41 10.89 1.17
N ARG A 128 18.09 11.38 2.20
CA ARG A 128 18.76 10.51 3.19
C ARG A 128 17.79 9.73 4.06
N MET A 129 16.65 10.33 4.40
CA MET A 129 15.65 9.71 5.29
C MET A 129 14.80 8.64 4.61
N VAL A 130 14.52 8.81 3.31
CA VAL A 130 13.66 7.89 2.55
C VAL A 130 14.40 6.77 1.84
N ASN A 131 15.74 6.80 1.84
CA ASN A 131 16.60 5.82 1.18
C ASN A 131 17.58 5.18 2.17
N LEU A 132 17.99 3.95 1.85
CA LEU A 132 19.12 3.27 2.49
C LEU A 132 20.29 3.25 1.51
N GLY A 133 21.43 3.89 1.87
CA GLY A 133 22.60 4.02 1.01
C GLY A 133 22.88 5.45 0.56
N LYS A 134 23.86 5.64 -0.33
CA LYS A 134 24.40 6.94 -0.72
C LYS A 134 24.18 7.22 -2.19
N GLY A 135 24.07 8.51 -2.55
CA GLY A 135 24.01 8.94 -3.94
C GLY A 135 22.73 8.54 -4.68
N ASN A 136 21.68 8.21 -3.94
CA ASN A 136 20.39 7.84 -4.51
C ASN A 136 19.60 9.07 -4.96
N ALA A 137 18.99 8.99 -6.14
CA ALA A 137 18.00 9.92 -6.64
C ALA A 137 16.67 9.19 -6.82
N GLY A 138 15.67 9.52 -6.00
CA GLY A 138 14.37 8.86 -5.98
C GLY A 138 13.99 8.35 -4.59
N LEU A 139 12.96 7.53 -4.54
CA LEU A 139 12.29 7.13 -3.31
C LEU A 139 12.49 5.64 -2.99
N CYS A 140 12.75 5.32 -1.73
CA CYS A 140 12.80 3.94 -1.23
C CYS A 140 13.85 3.06 -1.94
N ASN A 141 15.02 3.61 -2.23
CA ASN A 141 16.14 2.82 -2.73
C ASN A 141 16.95 2.21 -1.57
N SER A 142 17.48 1.01 -1.79
CA SER A 142 18.41 0.33 -0.90
C SER A 142 19.67 -0.03 -1.70
N GLY A 143 20.85 0.42 -1.21
CA GLY A 143 22.12 0.37 -1.93
C GLY A 143 22.55 1.74 -2.43
N ASP A 144 23.61 1.81 -3.23
CA ASP A 144 24.26 3.06 -3.61
C ASP A 144 23.98 3.44 -5.07
N CYS A 145 23.96 4.75 -5.33
CA CYS A 145 23.94 5.33 -6.67
C CYS A 145 22.77 4.85 -7.56
N ASN A 146 21.59 4.68 -6.99
CA ASN A 146 20.40 4.36 -7.74
C ASN A 146 19.69 5.63 -8.24
N SER A 147 19.13 5.58 -9.45
CA SER A 147 18.26 6.59 -10.02
C SER A 147 16.90 5.98 -10.33
N GLY A 148 15.83 6.56 -9.78
CA GLY A 148 14.48 6.00 -9.81
C GLY A 148 14.04 5.51 -8.43
N ASN A 149 12.99 4.69 -8.38
CA ASN A 149 12.33 4.35 -7.13
C ASN A 149 12.38 2.85 -6.85
N ARG A 150 12.44 2.50 -5.57
CA ARG A 150 12.29 1.11 -5.09
C ARG A 150 13.29 0.14 -5.72
N ASN A 151 14.54 0.59 -5.87
CA ASN A 151 15.63 -0.27 -6.29
C ASN A 151 16.33 -0.90 -5.09
N SER A 152 16.77 -2.16 -5.25
CA SER A 152 17.62 -2.88 -4.29
C SER A 152 18.89 -3.33 -4.99
N GLY A 153 20.05 -2.93 -4.45
CA GLY A 153 21.36 -3.08 -5.06
C GLY A 153 21.92 -1.76 -5.57
N ASP A 154 23.00 -1.78 -6.33
CA ASP A 154 23.76 -0.59 -6.67
C ASP A 154 23.68 -0.24 -8.16
N TRP A 155 23.78 1.06 -8.46
CA TRP A 155 23.89 1.56 -9.84
C TRP A 155 22.71 1.22 -10.74
N ASN A 156 21.50 1.15 -10.21
CA ASN A 156 20.30 0.93 -11.02
C ASN A 156 19.75 2.26 -11.54
N SER A 157 19.24 2.23 -12.77
CA SER A 157 18.49 3.33 -13.40
C SER A 157 17.11 2.83 -13.82
N GLY A 158 16.07 3.43 -13.27
CA GLY A 158 14.68 3.01 -13.41
C GLY A 158 14.10 2.54 -12.08
N ASP A 159 12.94 1.90 -12.12
CA ASP A 159 12.18 1.55 -10.93
C ASP A 159 12.10 0.04 -10.69
N TRP A 160 12.04 -0.34 -9.41
CA TRP A 160 11.78 -1.72 -9.01
C TRP A 160 12.82 -2.73 -9.50
N ASN A 161 14.09 -2.35 -9.55
CA ASN A 161 15.15 -3.29 -9.87
C ASN A 161 15.69 -3.96 -8.60
N SER A 162 16.02 -5.24 -8.71
CA SER A 162 16.72 -6.03 -7.70
C SER A 162 17.98 -6.61 -8.32
N GLY A 163 19.17 -6.26 -7.76
CA GLY A 163 20.48 -6.53 -8.32
C GLY A 163 21.17 -5.24 -8.73
N ASN A 164 22.26 -5.32 -9.48
CA ASN A 164 23.14 -4.20 -9.73
C ASN A 164 23.19 -3.83 -11.22
N ARG A 165 23.45 -2.54 -11.52
CA ARG A 165 23.71 -2.04 -12.86
C ARG A 165 22.62 -2.32 -13.88
N ASN A 166 21.35 -2.30 -13.42
CA ASN A 166 20.22 -2.43 -14.32
C ASN A 166 19.79 -1.07 -14.88
N SER A 167 19.42 -1.06 -16.16
CA SER A 167 18.81 0.07 -16.84
C SER A 167 17.43 -0.32 -17.37
N GLY A 168 16.40 0.34 -16.87
CA GLY A 168 15.00 -0.01 -17.10
C GLY A 168 14.30 -0.42 -15.80
N ASN A 169 13.11 -1.02 -15.91
CA ASN A 169 12.26 -1.25 -14.76
C ASN A 169 12.02 -2.72 -14.51
N ARG A 170 11.88 -3.07 -13.22
CA ARG A 170 11.47 -4.40 -12.78
C ARG A 170 12.39 -5.52 -13.23
N ASN A 171 13.70 -5.27 -13.19
CA ASN A 171 14.68 -6.31 -13.46
C ASN A 171 15.09 -7.00 -12.14
N SER A 172 15.35 -8.30 -12.24
CA SER A 172 15.92 -9.13 -11.18
C SER A 172 17.19 -9.78 -11.70
N GLY A 173 18.34 -9.50 -11.07
CA GLY A 173 19.68 -9.86 -11.54
C GLY A 173 20.48 -8.64 -11.92
N ASP A 174 21.62 -8.84 -12.59
CA ASP A 174 22.61 -7.81 -12.81
C ASP A 174 22.77 -7.43 -14.29
N CYS A 175 23.16 -6.18 -14.53
CA CYS A 175 23.57 -5.69 -15.84
C CYS A 175 22.49 -5.84 -16.95
N ASN A 176 21.22 -5.75 -16.61
CA ASN A 176 20.16 -5.80 -17.58
C ASN A 176 19.87 -4.41 -18.16
N SER A 177 19.57 -4.37 -19.47
CA SER A 177 19.06 -3.20 -20.18
C SER A 177 17.73 -3.57 -20.82
N GLY A 178 16.66 -2.95 -20.33
CA GLY A 178 15.29 -3.28 -20.69
C GLY A 178 14.43 -3.47 -19.45
N ASN A 179 13.25 -4.05 -19.62
CA ASN A 179 12.27 -4.13 -18.55
C ASN A 179 11.87 -5.59 -18.26
N ARG A 180 11.62 -5.88 -16.97
CA ARG A 180 11.07 -7.16 -16.53
C ARG A 180 11.92 -8.37 -16.96
N ASN A 181 13.25 -8.21 -16.84
CA ASN A 181 14.16 -9.32 -17.04
C ASN A 181 14.43 -10.04 -15.73
N SER A 182 14.61 -11.36 -15.80
CA SER A 182 15.08 -12.22 -14.72
C SER A 182 16.34 -12.93 -15.18
N GLY A 183 17.47 -12.69 -14.51
CA GLY A 183 18.80 -13.13 -14.90
C GLY A 183 19.68 -11.96 -15.33
N ASP A 184 20.81 -12.21 -16.01
CA ASP A 184 21.89 -11.25 -16.15
C ASP A 184 22.21 -10.91 -17.62
N TRP A 185 22.73 -9.69 -17.84
CA TRP A 185 23.25 -9.25 -19.12
C TRP A 185 22.25 -9.28 -20.29
N ASN A 186 20.95 -9.12 -20.00
CA ASN A 186 19.94 -9.06 -21.04
C ASN A 186 19.81 -7.64 -21.62
N LYS A 187 19.65 -7.53 -22.93
CA LYS A 187 19.37 -6.28 -23.67
C LYS A 187 18.00 -6.32 -24.35
N THR A 188 17.02 -6.85 -23.67
CA THR A 188 15.66 -7.01 -24.17
C THR A 188 14.66 -6.90 -23.02
N ASN A 189 13.40 -7.13 -23.29
CA ASN A 189 12.36 -7.15 -22.27
C ASN A 189 11.87 -8.57 -22.04
N PHE A 190 11.33 -8.81 -20.83
CA PHE A 190 10.67 -10.06 -20.44
C PHE A 190 11.55 -11.31 -20.60
N SER A 191 12.87 -11.15 -20.58
CA SER A 191 13.78 -12.27 -20.68
C SER A 191 13.90 -13.03 -19.35
N ASN A 192 13.95 -14.35 -19.45
CA ASN A 192 14.31 -15.24 -18.36
C ASN A 192 15.59 -15.99 -18.76
N GLY A 193 16.73 -15.57 -18.25
CA GLY A 193 18.05 -16.11 -18.56
C GLY A 193 19.08 -15.02 -18.79
N CYS A 194 20.16 -15.34 -19.51
CA CYS A 194 21.31 -14.46 -19.66
C CYS A 194 21.68 -14.22 -21.14
N PHE A 195 22.23 -13.01 -21.42
CA PHE A 195 22.73 -12.61 -22.74
C PHE A 195 21.67 -12.60 -23.85
N ASN A 196 20.40 -12.42 -23.50
CA ASN A 196 19.33 -12.35 -24.50
C ASN A 196 19.23 -10.94 -25.10
N THR A 197 19.06 -10.87 -26.41
CA THR A 197 18.93 -9.61 -27.18
C THR A 197 17.57 -9.51 -27.87
N GLU A 198 16.81 -10.58 -27.92
CA GLU A 198 15.48 -10.66 -28.51
C GLU A 198 14.44 -11.01 -27.43
N GLU A 199 13.22 -10.49 -27.59
CA GLU A 199 12.12 -10.81 -26.66
C GLU A 199 11.74 -12.28 -26.81
N PRO A 200 11.79 -13.07 -25.73
CA PRO A 200 11.57 -14.51 -25.81
C PRO A 200 10.12 -14.84 -26.10
N LYS A 201 9.92 -15.94 -26.80
CA LYS A 201 8.60 -16.57 -26.93
C LYS A 201 8.18 -17.22 -25.62
N ILE A 202 6.89 -17.15 -25.33
CA ILE A 202 6.34 -17.71 -24.08
C ILE A 202 5.75 -19.10 -24.31
N PHE A 203 5.67 -19.87 -23.23
CA PHE A 203 4.87 -21.08 -23.18
C PHE A 203 3.42 -20.70 -22.91
N LEU A 204 2.50 -21.31 -23.61
CA LEU A 204 1.07 -21.27 -23.35
C LEU A 204 0.55 -22.72 -23.29
N PHE A 205 -0.23 -23.02 -22.28
CA PHE A 205 -0.76 -24.36 -22.03
C PHE A 205 0.34 -25.44 -22.05
N ASN A 206 1.43 -25.18 -21.32
CA ASN A 206 2.61 -26.06 -21.18
C ASN A 206 3.37 -26.34 -22.49
N LYS A 207 3.09 -25.65 -23.58
CA LYS A 207 3.71 -25.86 -24.89
C LYS A 207 4.33 -24.56 -25.40
N PRO A 208 5.47 -24.61 -26.15
CA PRO A 208 6.03 -23.45 -26.80
C PRO A 208 4.98 -22.80 -27.72
N SER A 209 4.91 -21.47 -27.70
CA SER A 209 4.06 -20.69 -28.59
C SER A 209 4.89 -19.73 -29.45
N ASP A 210 4.26 -19.13 -30.44
CA ASP A 210 4.84 -18.06 -31.24
C ASP A 210 4.59 -16.67 -30.64
N TRP A 211 3.87 -16.58 -29.55
CA TRP A 211 3.63 -15.34 -28.83
C TRP A 211 4.80 -14.95 -27.95
N THR A 212 5.04 -13.62 -27.86
CA THR A 212 5.84 -13.02 -26.81
C THR A 212 4.94 -12.68 -25.61
N TYR A 213 5.55 -12.32 -24.48
CA TYR A 213 4.76 -11.83 -23.33
C TYR A 213 4.00 -10.53 -23.66
N ARG A 214 4.52 -9.74 -24.59
CA ARG A 214 3.84 -8.52 -25.09
C ARG A 214 2.57 -8.87 -25.88
N ASP A 215 2.61 -9.94 -26.69
CA ASP A 215 1.43 -10.42 -27.42
C ASP A 215 0.33 -10.85 -26.44
N TRP A 216 0.72 -11.58 -25.39
CA TRP A 216 -0.20 -11.89 -24.30
C TRP A 216 -0.78 -10.65 -23.62
N LEU A 217 0.06 -9.66 -23.26
CA LEU A 217 -0.40 -8.44 -22.59
C LEU A 217 -1.43 -7.63 -23.41
N ASN A 218 -1.32 -7.69 -24.74
CA ASN A 218 -2.17 -6.95 -25.69
C ASN A 218 -3.30 -7.79 -26.26
N SER A 219 -3.43 -9.06 -25.87
CA SER A 219 -4.44 -9.95 -26.42
C SER A 219 -5.84 -9.66 -25.88
N ASP A 220 -6.84 -9.81 -26.74
CA ASP A 220 -8.24 -9.74 -26.37
C ASP A 220 -8.61 -10.84 -25.36
N ALA A 221 -7.97 -12.01 -25.43
CA ALA A 221 -8.18 -13.09 -24.48
C ALA A 221 -7.82 -12.65 -23.04
N ARG A 222 -6.65 -12.03 -22.86
CA ARG A 222 -6.25 -11.46 -21.55
C ARG A 222 -7.20 -10.37 -21.08
N TYR A 223 -7.62 -9.50 -21.98
CA TYR A 223 -8.58 -8.44 -21.66
C TYR A 223 -9.89 -9.03 -21.11
N LEU A 224 -10.42 -10.06 -21.76
CA LEU A 224 -11.63 -10.75 -21.32
C LEU A 224 -11.43 -11.46 -19.98
N LEU A 225 -10.35 -12.24 -19.82
CA LEU A 225 -10.06 -12.96 -18.60
C LEU A 225 -9.86 -12.04 -17.37
N ASN A 226 -9.35 -10.83 -17.58
CA ASN A 226 -9.25 -9.83 -16.50
C ASN A 226 -10.61 -9.24 -16.07
N GLN A 227 -11.69 -9.55 -16.77
CA GLN A 227 -13.05 -9.12 -16.41
C GLN A 227 -13.78 -10.15 -15.53
N ILE A 228 -13.17 -11.29 -15.24
CA ILE A 228 -13.74 -12.26 -14.30
C ILE A 228 -13.94 -11.57 -12.95
N PRO A 229 -15.19 -11.46 -12.47
CA PRO A 229 -15.49 -10.82 -11.19
C PRO A 229 -14.96 -11.72 -10.05
N ARG A 230 -14.49 -11.09 -8.99
CA ARG A 230 -13.96 -11.81 -7.82
C ARG A 230 -14.90 -11.83 -6.63
N ASN A 231 -15.89 -10.93 -6.62
CA ASN A 231 -16.85 -10.79 -5.53
C ASN A 231 -18.23 -10.60 -6.15
N VAL A 232 -18.96 -11.67 -6.34
CA VAL A 232 -20.35 -11.66 -6.77
C VAL A 232 -21.21 -12.11 -5.61
N VAL A 233 -22.31 -11.41 -5.40
CA VAL A 233 -23.35 -11.80 -4.45
C VAL A 233 -24.56 -12.23 -5.29
N ASP A 234 -25.05 -13.42 -5.07
CA ASP A 234 -26.21 -13.97 -5.75
C ASP A 234 -27.36 -14.21 -4.75
N TRP A 235 -28.61 -14.05 -5.21
CA TRP A 235 -29.78 -14.32 -4.40
C TRP A 235 -30.23 -15.74 -4.68
N ILE A 236 -30.12 -16.61 -3.66
CA ILE A 236 -30.60 -17.98 -3.75
C ILE A 236 -32.03 -18.04 -3.23
N TRP A 237 -32.97 -18.41 -4.09
CA TRP A 237 -34.36 -18.55 -3.72
C TRP A 237 -34.60 -19.78 -2.84
N SER A 238 -35.60 -19.73 -1.99
CA SER A 238 -35.94 -20.82 -1.04
C SER A 238 -36.13 -22.20 -1.70
N ASP A 239 -36.60 -22.20 -2.97
CA ASP A 239 -36.82 -23.43 -3.72
C ASP A 239 -35.54 -24.04 -4.25
N ASP A 240 -34.46 -23.24 -4.38
CA ASP A 240 -33.15 -23.64 -4.85
C ASP A 240 -32.14 -23.91 -3.72
N MET A 241 -32.55 -23.65 -2.47
CA MET A 241 -31.69 -23.84 -1.29
C MET A 241 -31.57 -25.31 -0.90
N THR A 242 -30.35 -25.72 -0.55
CA THR A 242 -30.07 -27.02 0.08
C THR A 242 -30.59 -27.06 1.53
N ASP A 243 -30.70 -28.25 2.11
CA ASP A 243 -31.15 -28.40 3.51
C ASP A 243 -30.15 -27.75 4.48
N GLU A 244 -28.84 -27.84 4.19
CA GLU A 244 -27.78 -27.21 4.97
C GLU A 244 -27.86 -25.67 4.89
N GLU A 245 -28.14 -25.09 3.72
CA GLU A 245 -28.32 -23.65 3.55
C GLU A 245 -29.57 -23.16 4.31
N LYS A 246 -30.64 -23.94 4.33
CA LYS A 246 -31.86 -23.63 5.08
C LYS A 246 -31.64 -23.63 6.59
N GLU A 247 -30.80 -24.53 7.09
CA GLU A 247 -30.41 -24.55 8.50
C GLU A 247 -29.54 -23.34 8.88
N GLN A 248 -28.65 -22.89 7.99
CA GLN A 248 -27.77 -21.77 8.23
C GLN A 248 -28.45 -20.40 8.09
N HIS A 249 -29.51 -20.31 7.30
CA HIS A 249 -30.25 -19.08 6.96
C HIS A 249 -31.75 -19.24 7.25
N PRO A 250 -32.18 -19.47 8.50
CA PRO A 250 -33.59 -19.74 8.83
C PRO A 250 -34.54 -18.61 8.47
N GLU A 251 -34.02 -17.40 8.25
CA GLU A 251 -34.79 -16.24 7.76
C GLU A 251 -35.36 -16.43 6.36
N TYR A 252 -34.91 -17.44 5.60
CA TYR A 252 -35.41 -17.71 4.24
C TYR A 252 -36.93 -17.90 4.18
N GLU A 253 -37.54 -18.44 5.26
CA GLU A 253 -38.99 -18.62 5.32
C GLU A 253 -39.79 -17.31 5.24
N VAL A 254 -39.18 -16.19 5.69
CA VAL A 254 -39.82 -14.87 5.71
C VAL A 254 -39.46 -14.05 4.48
N VAL A 255 -38.17 -14.10 4.06
CA VAL A 255 -37.65 -13.26 2.99
C VAL A 255 -37.63 -13.95 1.64
N GLY A 256 -37.86 -15.28 1.58
CA GLY A 256 -37.95 -16.06 0.36
C GLY A 256 -36.62 -16.54 -0.21
N GLY A 257 -35.50 -16.44 0.54
CA GLY A 257 -34.17 -16.84 0.13
C GLY A 257 -33.08 -16.21 0.96
N TYR A 258 -31.82 -16.24 0.52
CA TYR A 258 -30.68 -15.57 1.17
C TYR A 258 -29.68 -15.05 0.15
N LEU A 259 -28.78 -14.14 0.59
CA LEU A 259 -27.67 -13.64 -0.21
C LEU A 259 -26.44 -14.54 -0.02
N LYS A 260 -26.02 -15.22 -1.10
CA LYS A 260 -24.82 -16.04 -1.14
C LYS A 260 -23.66 -15.23 -1.71
N ILE A 261 -22.53 -15.18 -0.98
CA ILE A 261 -21.27 -14.69 -1.52
C ILE A 261 -20.62 -15.87 -2.28
N LEU A 262 -20.47 -15.70 -3.60
CA LEU A 262 -19.90 -16.72 -4.46
C LEU A 262 -18.38 -16.78 -4.30
N ASP A 263 -17.82 -17.97 -4.38
CA ASP A 263 -16.37 -18.16 -4.46
C ASP A 263 -15.82 -17.77 -5.86
N GLU A 264 -14.49 -17.75 -6.00
CA GLU A 264 -13.84 -17.33 -7.26
C GLU A 264 -14.20 -18.26 -8.44
N SER A 265 -14.42 -19.54 -8.21
CA SER A 265 -14.77 -20.51 -9.26
C SER A 265 -16.22 -20.35 -9.71
N GLU A 266 -17.14 -20.14 -8.78
CA GLU A 266 -18.54 -19.85 -9.05
C GLU A 266 -18.69 -18.53 -9.82
N CYS A 267 -17.97 -17.46 -9.38
CA CYS A 267 -17.90 -16.19 -10.10
C CYS A 267 -17.39 -16.37 -11.54
N GLY A 268 -16.32 -17.16 -11.70
CA GLY A 268 -15.74 -17.47 -13.00
C GLY A 268 -16.71 -18.21 -13.92
N GLN A 269 -17.46 -19.18 -13.39
CA GLN A 269 -18.44 -19.95 -14.16
C GLN A 269 -19.60 -19.07 -14.63
N LEU A 270 -20.19 -18.26 -13.74
CA LEU A 270 -21.26 -17.33 -14.12
C LEU A 270 -20.81 -16.35 -15.21
N TRP A 271 -19.60 -15.82 -15.06
CA TRP A 271 -19.03 -14.94 -16.08
C TRP A 271 -18.89 -15.67 -17.43
N TRP A 272 -18.33 -16.89 -17.43
CA TRP A 272 -18.17 -17.69 -18.64
C TRP A 272 -19.51 -17.98 -19.33
N ASP A 273 -20.49 -18.38 -18.55
CA ASP A 273 -21.84 -18.72 -19.08
C ASP A 273 -22.55 -17.50 -19.67
N SER A 274 -22.27 -16.31 -19.14
CA SER A 274 -22.80 -15.04 -19.66
C SER A 274 -22.13 -14.57 -20.96
N LEU A 275 -20.95 -15.12 -21.32
CA LEU A 275 -20.23 -14.70 -22.51
C LEU A 275 -20.91 -15.19 -23.79
N SER A 276 -20.93 -14.29 -24.80
CA SER A 276 -21.30 -14.72 -26.15
C SER A 276 -20.29 -15.71 -26.72
N GLU A 277 -20.73 -16.57 -27.65
CA GLU A 277 -19.83 -17.52 -28.35
C GLU A 277 -18.66 -16.82 -29.05
N ARG A 278 -18.83 -15.58 -29.50
CA ARG A 278 -17.73 -14.80 -30.06
C ARG A 278 -16.60 -14.60 -29.04
N TYR A 279 -16.92 -14.23 -27.81
CA TYR A 279 -15.91 -14.00 -26.77
C TYR A 279 -15.30 -15.30 -26.27
N LYS A 280 -16.09 -16.36 -26.13
CA LYS A 280 -15.59 -17.71 -25.83
C LYS A 280 -14.58 -18.18 -26.88
N ASN A 281 -14.86 -17.91 -28.15
CA ASN A 281 -13.97 -18.29 -29.25
C ASN A 281 -12.65 -17.48 -29.25
N ILE A 282 -12.64 -16.22 -28.81
CA ILE A 282 -11.39 -15.45 -28.62
C ILE A 282 -10.48 -16.13 -27.62
N ILE A 283 -11.02 -16.60 -26.50
CA ILE A 283 -10.25 -17.32 -25.47
C ILE A 283 -9.78 -18.69 -26.01
N LYS A 284 -10.65 -19.44 -26.65
CA LYS A 284 -10.32 -20.75 -27.24
C LYS A 284 -9.33 -20.66 -28.41
N ALA A 285 -9.18 -19.50 -29.03
CA ALA A 285 -8.24 -19.25 -30.12
C ALA A 285 -6.81 -18.95 -29.66
N MET A 286 -6.54 -18.89 -28.35
CA MET A 286 -5.16 -18.75 -27.86
C MET A 286 -4.28 -19.90 -28.39
N PRO A 287 -3.01 -19.63 -28.69
CA PRO A 287 -2.09 -20.67 -29.12
C PRO A 287 -2.05 -21.85 -28.12
N ASN A 288 -2.10 -23.07 -28.64
CA ASN A 288 -2.04 -24.27 -27.83
C ASN A 288 -3.20 -24.45 -26.84
N PHE A 289 -4.33 -23.72 -27.01
CA PHE A 289 -5.44 -23.80 -26.08
C PHE A 289 -5.76 -25.26 -25.73
N ASP A 290 -5.84 -25.54 -24.44
CA ASP A 290 -6.10 -26.84 -23.89
C ASP A 290 -7.21 -26.73 -22.84
N LYS A 291 -8.32 -27.39 -23.08
CA LYS A 291 -9.52 -27.31 -22.25
C LYS A 291 -9.25 -27.78 -20.83
N GLU A 292 -8.56 -28.90 -20.66
CA GLU A 292 -8.32 -29.50 -19.34
C GLU A 292 -7.43 -28.57 -18.48
N ILE A 293 -6.39 -28.00 -19.10
CA ILE A 293 -5.51 -27.04 -18.41
C ILE A 293 -6.28 -25.77 -18.10
N PHE A 294 -7.15 -25.30 -19.00
CA PHE A 294 -7.95 -24.10 -18.75
C PHE A 294 -8.89 -24.32 -17.55
N GLU A 295 -9.58 -25.46 -17.51
CA GLU A 295 -10.47 -25.83 -16.39
C GLU A 295 -9.70 -25.99 -15.07
N ASP A 296 -8.52 -26.61 -15.09
CA ASP A 296 -7.67 -26.81 -13.91
C ASP A 296 -7.19 -25.47 -13.32
N VAL A 297 -6.78 -24.53 -14.18
CA VAL A 297 -6.22 -23.22 -13.75
C VAL A 297 -7.30 -22.23 -13.34
N THR A 298 -8.46 -22.23 -13.99
CA THR A 298 -9.49 -21.20 -13.78
C THR A 298 -10.66 -21.69 -12.92
N GLY A 299 -10.83 -22.99 -12.75
CA GLY A 299 -12.02 -23.60 -12.17
C GLY A 299 -13.27 -23.57 -13.09
N ILE A 300 -13.17 -22.93 -14.27
CA ILE A 300 -14.29 -22.72 -15.21
C ILE A 300 -14.42 -23.95 -16.10
N LYS A 301 -15.58 -24.58 -16.08
CA LYS A 301 -15.92 -25.71 -16.95
C LYS A 301 -16.45 -25.24 -18.29
N ILE A 302 -15.91 -25.80 -19.42
CA ILE A 302 -16.22 -25.34 -20.78
C ILE A 302 -16.53 -26.48 -21.74
#